data_e12f15abebc0735651e7ea6700d7178f
#
_entry.id   e12f15abebc0735651e7ea6700d7178f
#
_cell.length_a   1.000
_cell.length_b   1.000
_cell.length_c   1.000
_cell.angle_alpha   90.00
_cell.angle_beta   90.00
_cell.angle_gamma   90.00
#
_symmetry.space_group_name_H-M   'P 1'
#
loop_
_entity.id
_entity.type
_entity.pdbx_description
1 polymer ?
#
loop_
_entity_poly.entity_id
_entity_poly.type
_entity_poly.pdbx_seq_one_letter_code
_entity_poly.pdbx_strand_id
1 'polypeptide(L)'
;MLRRLAPLFLAVFAVLGSACSHYRLGTGVERDFDSVFIAPVDTNAILPQSSALLGTQIREAFIRDGRLRVVNTPEEADAILTVKLGTMRRESLTRLPSDAGLARTFGLVLDAKATLRDQKGEKTWFADRAIRVERQIFTDDGGATPQAVQQTQAEYAIVPVIGESLASQVKSAVLDTW
;
A
#
# COMPACT_ATOMS: atom_id res chain seq x y z
N MET A 1 -34.30 -40.02 39.69
CA MET A 1 -33.94 -40.05 38.27
C MET A 1 -33.00 -38.93 37.87
N LEU A 2 -33.03 -37.74 38.48
CA LEU A 2 -32.18 -36.59 38.15
C LEU A 2 -30.66 -36.82 38.38
N ARG A 3 -30.29 -37.65 39.35
CA ARG A 3 -28.88 -37.90 39.75
C ARG A 3 -28.04 -38.69 38.72
N ARG A 4 -28.70 -39.38 37.80
CA ARG A 4 -28.04 -40.16 36.72
C ARG A 4 -27.85 -39.40 35.40
N LEU A 5 -28.48 -38.21 35.26
CA LEU A 5 -28.37 -37.35 34.08
C LEU A 5 -27.19 -36.36 34.20
N ALA A 6 -26.72 -36.10 35.40
CA ALA A 6 -25.60 -35.16 35.63
C ALA A 6 -24.26 -35.53 34.91
N PRO A 7 -23.82 -36.81 34.92
CA PRO A 7 -22.59 -37.17 34.23
C PRO A 7 -22.74 -37.13 32.70
N LEU A 8 -23.96 -37.35 32.16
CA LEU A 8 -24.19 -37.24 30.73
C LEU A 8 -24.11 -35.81 30.25
N PHE A 9 -24.62 -34.85 31.02
CA PHE A 9 -24.54 -33.42 30.71
C PHE A 9 -23.10 -32.90 30.76
N LEU A 10 -22.31 -33.39 31.75
CA LEU A 10 -20.89 -33.02 31.87
C LEU A 10 -20.04 -33.55 30.68
N ALA A 11 -20.35 -34.77 30.23
CA ALA A 11 -19.66 -35.36 29.08
C ALA A 11 -19.97 -34.60 27.76
N VAL A 12 -21.22 -34.19 27.54
CA VAL A 12 -21.62 -33.41 26.38
C VAL A 12 -20.98 -32.03 26.38
N PHE A 13 -20.85 -31.39 27.55
CA PHE A 13 -20.21 -30.08 27.70
C PHE A 13 -18.71 -30.15 27.45
N ALA A 14 -18.05 -31.24 27.83
CA ALA A 14 -16.63 -31.47 27.57
C ALA A 14 -16.32 -31.68 26.09
N VAL A 15 -17.22 -32.32 25.35
CA VAL A 15 -17.07 -32.54 23.89
C VAL A 15 -17.31 -31.26 23.09
N LEU A 16 -18.21 -30.40 23.54
CA LEU A 16 -18.48 -29.10 22.90
C LEU A 16 -17.35 -28.09 23.12
N GLY A 17 -16.61 -28.20 24.25
CA GLY A 17 -15.47 -27.31 24.55
C GLY A 17 -14.22 -27.59 23.70
N SER A 18 -14.06 -28.79 23.15
CA SER A 18 -12.90 -29.15 22.34
C SER A 18 -12.99 -28.76 20.86
N ALA A 19 -14.15 -28.32 20.39
CA ALA A 19 -14.36 -27.93 18.98
C ALA A 19 -13.74 -26.57 18.61
N CYS A 20 -13.37 -25.73 19.59
CA CYS A 20 -12.84 -24.37 19.33
C CYS A 20 -11.31 -24.29 19.18
N SER A 21 -10.55 -25.39 19.33
CA SER A 21 -9.08 -25.34 19.33
C SER A 21 -8.42 -25.28 17.94
N HIS A 22 -9.23 -25.35 16.85
CA HIS A 22 -8.68 -25.35 15.48
C HIS A 22 -8.88 -24.00 14.76
N TYR A 23 -9.46 -22.98 15.40
CA TYR A 23 -9.57 -21.67 14.79
C TYR A 23 -8.28 -20.87 15.02
N ARG A 24 -7.31 -21.04 14.11
CA ARG A 24 -6.15 -20.13 14.02
C ARG A 24 -6.63 -18.85 13.34
N LEU A 25 -6.78 -17.78 14.11
CA LEU A 25 -6.89 -16.43 13.57
C LEU A 25 -5.53 -16.08 12.95
N GLY A 26 -5.44 -16.19 11.67
CA GLY A 26 -4.27 -15.89 10.87
C GLY A 26 -4.32 -16.71 9.60
N THR A 27 -3.96 -16.13 8.48
CA THR A 27 -3.75 -16.85 7.25
C THR A 27 -2.69 -17.92 7.52
N GLY A 28 -3.11 -19.18 7.63
CA GLY A 28 -2.22 -20.32 7.84
C GLY A 28 -1.38 -20.67 6.60
N VAL A 29 -1.11 -19.67 5.78
CA VAL A 29 -0.23 -19.78 4.62
C VAL A 29 1.20 -19.62 5.13
N GLU A 30 2.00 -20.63 4.89
CA GLU A 30 3.43 -20.63 5.20
C GLU A 30 4.08 -19.51 4.37
N ARG A 31 4.70 -18.56 5.06
CA ARG A 31 5.35 -17.42 4.39
C ARG A 31 6.70 -17.85 3.87
N ASP A 32 6.99 -17.43 2.66
CA ASP A 32 8.29 -17.71 2.02
C ASP A 32 9.44 -16.87 2.61
N PHE A 33 9.10 -15.79 3.34
CA PHE A 33 10.07 -14.85 3.94
C PHE A 33 9.44 -14.11 5.13
N ASP A 34 10.26 -13.76 6.12
CA ASP A 34 9.86 -13.07 7.35
C ASP A 34 10.42 -11.65 7.42
N SER A 35 11.44 -11.33 6.63
CA SER A 35 12.09 -10.03 6.62
C SER A 35 12.16 -9.43 5.22
N VAL A 36 12.01 -8.10 5.15
CA VAL A 36 12.06 -7.36 3.89
C VAL A 36 12.96 -6.13 4.02
N PHE A 37 13.86 -5.97 3.05
CA PHE A 37 14.56 -4.73 2.81
C PHE A 37 13.82 -3.93 1.73
N ILE A 38 13.50 -2.69 2.04
CA ILE A 38 12.88 -1.76 1.09
C ILE A 38 13.98 -0.86 0.55
N ALA A 39 14.34 -1.09 -0.71
CA ALA A 39 15.35 -0.29 -1.39
C ALA A 39 14.91 1.17 -1.52
N PRO A 40 15.85 2.13 -1.57
CA PRO A 40 15.51 3.50 -1.90
C PRO A 40 14.68 3.57 -3.17
N VAL A 41 13.62 4.39 -3.12
CA VAL A 41 12.70 4.52 -4.25
C VAL A 41 13.42 5.18 -5.42
N ASP A 42 13.50 4.47 -6.54
CA ASP A 42 14.05 4.99 -7.77
C ASP A 42 12.99 5.85 -8.50
N THR A 43 13.41 7.02 -8.98
CA THR A 43 12.51 7.96 -9.61
C THR A 43 13.15 8.60 -10.84
N ASN A 44 12.45 8.46 -11.96
CA ASN A 44 12.61 9.30 -13.13
C ASN A 44 11.57 10.45 -13.13
N ALA A 45 10.85 10.62 -12.03
CA ALA A 45 9.75 11.56 -11.92
C ALA A 45 10.24 13.01 -11.74
N ILE A 46 9.40 13.95 -12.15
CA ILE A 46 9.62 15.40 -12.18
C ILE A 46 9.82 16.01 -10.76
N LEU A 47 9.55 15.26 -9.69
CA LEU A 47 9.63 15.72 -8.29
C LEU A 47 10.66 14.91 -7.48
N PRO A 48 11.96 15.23 -7.58
CA PRO A 48 13.01 14.48 -6.85
C PRO A 48 12.81 14.46 -5.32
N GLN A 49 12.23 15.53 -4.74
CA GLN A 49 12.00 15.64 -3.30
C GLN A 49 10.90 14.68 -2.79
N SER A 50 9.99 14.22 -3.64
CA SER A 50 8.93 13.31 -3.24
C SER A 50 9.39 11.87 -3.08
N SER A 51 10.50 11.46 -3.70
CA SER A 51 11.00 10.09 -3.60
C SER A 51 11.35 9.69 -2.17
N ALA A 52 11.99 10.57 -1.41
CA ALA A 52 12.32 10.32 -0.02
C ALA A 52 11.06 10.18 0.86
N LEU A 53 10.07 11.06 0.64
CA LEU A 53 8.78 10.99 1.34
C LEU A 53 8.05 9.69 1.02
N LEU A 54 7.95 9.33 -0.25
CA LEU A 54 7.26 8.12 -0.70
C LEU A 54 7.96 6.86 -0.18
N GLY A 55 9.29 6.82 -0.20
CA GLY A 55 10.08 5.73 0.37
C GLY A 55 9.84 5.56 1.88
N THR A 56 9.80 6.68 2.61
CA THR A 56 9.50 6.67 4.05
C THR A 56 8.09 6.13 4.32
N GLN A 57 7.08 6.59 3.56
CA GLN A 57 5.70 6.14 3.73
C GLN A 57 5.52 4.65 3.42
N ILE A 58 6.20 4.14 2.39
CA ILE A 58 6.20 2.71 2.09
C ILE A 58 6.79 1.94 3.28
N ARG A 59 7.96 2.36 3.78
CA ARG A 59 8.60 1.70 4.92
C ARG A 59 7.72 1.71 6.17
N GLU A 60 7.12 2.84 6.49
CA GLU A 60 6.20 2.97 7.61
C GLU A 60 4.95 2.10 7.48
N ALA A 61 4.43 1.92 6.26
CA ALA A 61 3.28 1.06 6.02
C ALA A 61 3.57 -0.41 6.37
N PHE A 62 4.77 -0.91 6.09
CA PHE A 62 5.20 -2.25 6.49
C PHE A 62 5.47 -2.34 8.00
N ILE A 63 6.11 -1.34 8.59
CA ILE A 63 6.38 -1.30 10.04
C ILE A 63 5.06 -1.30 10.83
N ARG A 64 4.08 -0.50 10.41
CA ARG A 64 2.75 -0.46 11.06
C ARG A 64 1.95 -1.75 10.88
N ASP A 65 2.13 -2.46 9.77
CA ASP A 65 1.46 -3.75 9.53
C ASP A 65 2.02 -4.86 10.43
N GLY A 66 3.33 -4.89 10.64
CA GLY A 66 4.03 -5.77 11.57
C GLY A 66 4.10 -7.25 11.17
N ARG A 67 3.54 -7.64 10.02
CA ARG A 67 3.62 -9.03 9.53
C ARG A 67 5.00 -9.40 9.01
N LEU A 68 5.75 -8.44 8.50
CA LEU A 68 7.13 -8.59 8.04
C LEU A 68 8.06 -7.69 8.86
N ARG A 69 9.22 -8.20 9.19
CA ARG A 69 10.28 -7.42 9.83
C ARG A 69 11.00 -6.58 8.78
N VAL A 70 10.92 -5.27 8.91
CA VAL A 70 11.63 -4.34 8.03
C VAL A 70 13.07 -4.18 8.50
N VAL A 71 14.03 -4.52 7.64
CA VAL A 71 15.47 -4.42 7.94
C VAL A 71 16.11 -3.22 7.25
N ASN A 72 17.32 -2.85 7.68
CA ASN A 72 18.00 -1.66 7.22
C ASN A 72 19.00 -1.93 6.09
N THR A 73 19.46 -3.16 5.97
CA THR A 73 20.45 -3.57 4.97
C THR A 73 19.92 -4.74 4.16
N PRO A 74 20.26 -4.84 2.87
CA PRO A 74 19.81 -5.94 2.04
C PRO A 74 20.36 -7.30 2.49
N GLU A 75 21.53 -7.31 3.18
CA GLU A 75 22.18 -8.54 3.68
C GLU A 75 21.39 -9.21 4.81
N GLU A 76 20.58 -8.43 5.55
CA GLU A 76 19.75 -8.92 6.66
C GLU A 76 18.34 -9.35 6.22
N ALA A 77 18.03 -9.16 4.95
CA ALA A 77 16.70 -9.39 4.41
C ALA A 77 16.58 -10.78 3.75
N ASP A 78 15.44 -11.41 3.92
CA ASP A 78 15.07 -12.58 3.12
C ASP A 78 14.58 -12.12 1.74
N ALA A 79 13.88 -10.99 1.68
CA ALA A 79 13.33 -10.41 0.46
C ALA A 79 13.72 -8.94 0.27
N ILE A 80 13.94 -8.55 -0.98
CA ILE A 80 14.26 -7.19 -1.39
C ILE A 80 13.12 -6.65 -2.24
N LEU A 81 12.51 -5.57 -1.75
CA LEU A 81 11.49 -4.81 -2.45
C LEU A 81 12.11 -3.59 -3.13
N THR A 82 11.96 -3.49 -4.43
CA THR A 82 12.34 -2.32 -5.23
C THR A 82 11.08 -1.67 -5.80
N VAL A 83 10.94 -0.37 -5.62
CA VAL A 83 9.86 0.42 -6.19
C VAL A 83 10.43 1.48 -7.11
N LYS A 84 9.98 1.48 -8.36
CA LYS A 84 10.34 2.47 -9.38
C LYS A 84 9.13 3.35 -9.65
N LEU A 85 9.27 4.64 -9.42
CA LEU A 85 8.22 5.61 -9.75
C LEU A 85 8.30 5.94 -11.24
N GLY A 86 7.16 5.89 -11.89
CA GLY A 86 6.97 6.37 -13.23
C GLY A 86 6.62 7.86 -13.28
N THR A 87 5.98 8.26 -14.34
CA THR A 87 5.51 9.64 -14.53
C THR A 87 4.29 9.95 -13.70
N MET A 88 4.28 11.14 -13.12
CA MET A 88 3.08 11.73 -12.55
C MET A 88 2.38 12.57 -13.63
N ARG A 89 1.11 12.26 -13.91
CA ARG A 89 0.32 12.89 -14.97
C ARG A 89 -0.92 13.54 -14.41
N ARG A 90 -1.35 14.60 -15.10
CA ARG A 90 -2.68 15.19 -14.89
C ARG A 90 -3.65 14.62 -15.91
N GLU A 91 -4.79 14.20 -15.46
CA GLU A 91 -5.93 13.82 -16.29
C GLU A 91 -7.09 14.78 -15.99
N SER A 92 -7.62 15.44 -17.01
CA SER A 92 -8.78 16.32 -16.85
C SER A 92 -10.03 15.46 -16.69
N LEU A 93 -10.72 15.60 -15.53
CA LEU A 93 -11.90 14.80 -15.21
C LEU A 93 -13.21 15.43 -15.64
N THR A 94 -13.25 16.76 -15.85
CA THR A 94 -14.48 17.45 -16.21
C THR A 94 -14.24 18.41 -17.37
N ARG A 95 -14.89 18.13 -18.51
CA ARG A 95 -15.11 19.09 -19.57
C ARG A 95 -16.58 19.49 -19.51
N LEU A 96 -16.89 20.67 -18.97
CA LEU A 96 -18.20 21.26 -19.17
C LEU A 96 -18.24 21.92 -20.54
N PRO A 97 -19.21 21.57 -21.42
CA PRO A 97 -19.30 22.11 -22.77
C PRO A 97 -19.53 23.63 -22.85
N SER A 98 -19.95 24.26 -21.75
CA SER A 98 -20.34 25.67 -21.70
C SER A 98 -19.27 26.61 -21.14
N ASP A 99 -18.14 26.07 -20.61
CA ASP A 99 -17.11 26.89 -19.99
C ASP A 99 -15.74 26.54 -20.59
N ALA A 100 -15.40 27.23 -21.66
CA ALA A 100 -14.32 26.93 -22.58
C ALA A 100 -12.91 27.17 -22.02
N GLY A 101 -12.65 26.97 -20.74
CA GLY A 101 -11.30 27.19 -20.24
C GLY A 101 -10.91 26.68 -18.86
N LEU A 102 -11.84 26.29 -18.02
CA LEU A 102 -11.51 26.05 -16.62
C LEU A 102 -11.95 24.66 -16.15
N ALA A 103 -11.07 23.68 -16.32
CA ALA A 103 -11.26 22.39 -15.65
C ALA A 103 -11.03 22.60 -14.15
N ARG A 104 -12.10 22.55 -13.37
CA ARG A 104 -12.08 22.74 -11.89
C ARG A 104 -11.65 21.50 -11.13
N THR A 105 -11.59 20.35 -11.81
CA THR A 105 -11.23 19.07 -11.22
C THR A 105 -10.24 18.36 -12.10
N PHE A 106 -9.10 18.02 -11.52
CA PHE A 106 -8.05 17.24 -12.18
C PHE A 106 -7.83 15.94 -11.41
N GLY A 107 -7.59 14.84 -12.14
CA GLY A 107 -7.00 13.64 -11.59
C GLY A 107 -5.49 13.75 -11.64
N LEU A 108 -4.81 13.52 -10.51
CA LEU A 108 -3.39 13.31 -10.49
C LEU A 108 -3.13 11.80 -10.44
N VAL A 109 -2.44 11.29 -11.43
CA VAL A 109 -2.15 9.86 -11.60
C VAL A 109 -0.66 9.63 -11.45
N LEU A 110 -0.29 8.76 -10.51
CA LEU A 110 1.07 8.27 -10.34
C LEU A 110 1.11 6.79 -10.73
N ASP A 111 1.92 6.46 -11.71
CA ASP A 111 2.26 5.08 -12.03
C ASP A 111 3.55 4.68 -11.32
N ALA A 112 3.60 3.46 -10.83
CA ALA A 112 4.78 2.87 -10.22
C ALA A 112 4.91 1.40 -10.62
N LYS A 113 6.11 0.85 -10.48
CA LYS A 113 6.39 -0.57 -10.67
C LYS A 113 7.09 -1.10 -9.43
N ALA A 114 6.59 -2.21 -8.91
CA ALA A 114 7.21 -2.91 -7.79
C ALA A 114 7.80 -4.24 -8.25
N THR A 115 8.96 -4.59 -7.70
CA THR A 115 9.64 -5.87 -7.91
C THR A 115 10.01 -6.43 -6.55
N LEU A 116 9.66 -7.69 -6.31
CA LEU A 116 10.01 -8.42 -5.09
C LEU A 116 10.83 -9.65 -5.46
N ARG A 117 12.04 -9.73 -4.95
CA ARG A 117 12.97 -10.84 -5.16
C ARG A 117 13.61 -11.27 -3.85
N ASP A 118 14.14 -12.47 -3.80
CA ASP A 118 14.97 -12.92 -2.68
C ASP A 118 16.31 -12.16 -2.63
N GLN A 119 16.99 -12.26 -1.51
CA GLN A 119 18.27 -11.58 -1.29
C GLN A 119 19.32 -11.97 -2.33
N LYS A 120 19.38 -13.25 -2.73
CA LYS A 120 20.37 -13.78 -3.68
C LYS A 120 20.00 -13.50 -5.14
N GLY A 121 18.74 -13.12 -5.41
CA GLY A 121 18.21 -12.91 -6.75
C GLY A 121 17.87 -14.21 -7.48
N GLU A 122 17.84 -15.35 -6.77
CA GLU A 122 17.51 -16.66 -7.33
C GLU A 122 15.99 -16.82 -7.51
N LYS A 123 15.19 -16.24 -6.60
CA LYS A 123 13.72 -16.26 -6.64
C LYS A 123 13.18 -14.86 -6.83
N THR A 124 12.24 -14.73 -7.76
CA THR A 124 11.46 -13.51 -7.95
C THR A 124 10.00 -13.84 -7.77
N TRP A 125 9.36 -13.27 -6.74
CA TRP A 125 7.92 -13.47 -6.50
C TRP A 125 7.09 -12.71 -7.53
N PHE A 126 7.48 -11.47 -7.81
CA PHE A 126 6.94 -10.70 -8.93
C PHE A 126 7.96 -9.66 -9.43
N ALA A 127 7.90 -9.38 -10.73
CA ALA A 127 8.71 -8.37 -11.39
C ALA A 127 7.81 -7.34 -12.08
N ASP A 128 8.20 -6.07 -12.01
CA ASP A 128 7.55 -4.95 -12.68
C ASP A 128 6.02 -4.89 -12.48
N ARG A 129 5.53 -5.32 -11.32
CA ARG A 129 4.10 -5.28 -11.00
C ARG A 129 3.63 -3.84 -11.02
N ALA A 130 2.72 -3.55 -11.95
CA ALA A 130 2.19 -2.21 -12.12
C ALA A 130 1.29 -1.81 -10.94
N ILE A 131 1.53 -0.61 -10.43
CA ILE A 131 0.74 0.02 -9.38
C ILE A 131 0.34 1.40 -9.89
N ARG A 132 -0.94 1.72 -9.82
CA ARG A 132 -1.49 3.00 -10.24
C ARG A 132 -2.26 3.63 -9.10
N VAL A 133 -1.90 4.84 -8.76
CA VAL A 133 -2.59 5.67 -7.77
C VAL A 133 -3.18 6.87 -8.47
N GLU A 134 -4.46 7.11 -8.22
CA GLU A 134 -5.17 8.27 -8.74
C GLU A 134 -5.82 9.03 -7.59
N ARG A 135 -5.71 10.36 -7.59
CA ARG A 135 -6.36 11.26 -6.64
C ARG A 135 -6.91 12.47 -7.37
N GLN A 136 -8.11 12.86 -6.99
CA GLN A 136 -8.75 14.06 -7.51
C GLN A 136 -8.28 15.29 -6.77
N ILE A 137 -8.03 16.35 -7.51
CA ILE A 137 -7.67 17.67 -7.01
C ILE A 137 -8.76 18.63 -7.45
N PHE A 138 -9.29 19.40 -6.50
CA PHE A 138 -10.20 20.49 -6.75
C PHE A 138 -9.42 21.79 -6.68
N THR A 139 -9.53 22.62 -7.71
CA THR A 139 -9.03 23.98 -7.69
C THR A 139 -10.21 24.94 -7.55
N ASP A 140 -10.16 25.81 -6.56
CA ASP A 140 -11.15 26.87 -6.39
C ASP A 140 -10.80 28.04 -7.31
N ASP A 141 -11.78 28.57 -8.04
CA ASP A 141 -11.61 29.67 -8.99
C ASP A 141 -12.07 31.03 -8.41
N GLY A 142 -12.46 31.05 -7.13
CA GLY A 142 -12.98 32.24 -6.45
C GLY A 142 -11.94 33.24 -5.91
N GLY A 143 -10.63 32.96 -6.09
CA GLY A 143 -9.58 33.75 -5.44
C GLY A 143 -8.76 34.64 -6.36
N ALA A 144 -8.15 35.67 -5.78
CA ALA A 144 -7.22 36.60 -6.44
C ALA A 144 -5.86 35.94 -6.83
N THR A 145 -5.65 34.66 -6.50
CA THR A 145 -4.40 33.93 -6.78
C THR A 145 -4.43 33.40 -8.20
N PRO A 146 -3.37 33.56 -9.00
CA PRO A 146 -3.29 32.98 -10.33
C PRO A 146 -3.51 31.47 -10.30
N GLN A 147 -4.33 30.95 -11.21
CA GLN A 147 -4.72 29.53 -11.27
C GLN A 147 -3.52 28.57 -11.31
N ALA A 148 -2.44 28.94 -12.01
CA ALA A 148 -1.23 28.14 -12.06
C ALA A 148 -0.56 27.96 -10.68
N VAL A 149 -0.60 28.99 -9.83
CA VAL A 149 -0.04 28.95 -8.47
C VAL A 149 -0.90 28.07 -7.57
N GLN A 150 -2.22 28.22 -7.63
CA GLN A 150 -3.16 27.37 -6.87
C GLN A 150 -3.00 25.90 -7.25
N GLN A 151 -2.85 25.62 -8.52
CA GLN A 151 -2.68 24.28 -9.05
C GLN A 151 -1.38 23.64 -8.54
N THR A 152 -0.26 24.38 -8.59
CA THR A 152 1.02 23.90 -8.06
C THR A 152 0.97 23.60 -6.57
N GLN A 153 0.34 24.49 -5.79
CA GLN A 153 0.16 24.27 -4.34
C GLN A 153 -0.71 23.06 -4.05
N ALA A 154 -1.81 22.89 -4.79
CA ALA A 154 -2.68 21.72 -4.65
C ALA A 154 -1.97 20.40 -4.98
N GLU A 155 -1.09 20.41 -5.97
CA GLU A 155 -0.25 19.26 -6.31
C GLU A 155 0.73 18.90 -5.20
N TYR A 156 1.41 19.88 -4.62
CA TYR A 156 2.28 19.62 -3.48
C TYR A 156 1.52 19.10 -2.26
N ALA A 157 0.33 19.63 -2.00
CA ALA A 157 -0.48 19.21 -0.87
C ALA A 157 -1.01 17.77 -1.00
N ILE A 158 -1.24 17.27 -2.23
CA ILE A 158 -1.77 15.93 -2.47
C ILE A 158 -0.68 14.83 -2.48
N VAL A 159 0.59 15.17 -2.63
CA VAL A 159 1.70 14.20 -2.68
C VAL A 159 1.72 13.25 -1.49
N PRO A 160 1.55 13.71 -0.22
CA PRO A 160 1.50 12.79 0.93
C PRO A 160 0.35 11.79 0.84
N VAL A 161 -0.83 12.21 0.35
CA VAL A 161 -2.02 11.35 0.20
C VAL A 161 -1.82 10.30 -0.89
N ILE A 162 -1.18 10.69 -2.01
CA ILE A 162 -0.79 9.77 -3.07
C ILE A 162 0.21 8.75 -2.53
N GLY A 163 1.18 9.21 -1.76
CA GLY A 163 2.20 8.34 -1.16
C GLY A 163 1.63 7.33 -0.18
N GLU A 164 0.68 7.72 0.66
CA GLU A 164 -0.02 6.80 1.56
C GLU A 164 -0.79 5.72 0.80
N SER A 165 -1.45 6.11 -0.29
CA SER A 165 -2.15 5.17 -1.16
C SER A 165 -1.21 4.24 -1.91
N LEU A 166 -0.08 4.76 -2.40
CA LEU A 166 0.98 3.97 -3.02
C LEU A 166 1.54 2.95 -2.01
N ALA A 167 1.87 3.40 -0.81
CA ALA A 167 2.41 2.56 0.26
C ALA A 167 1.44 1.41 0.62
N SER A 168 0.13 1.71 0.69
CA SER A 168 -0.89 0.70 0.95
C SER A 168 -0.96 -0.33 -0.19
N GLN A 169 -0.95 0.10 -1.45
CA GLN A 169 -1.01 -0.81 -2.60
C GLN A 169 0.28 -1.65 -2.74
N VAL A 170 1.45 -1.04 -2.53
CA VAL A 170 2.74 -1.76 -2.52
C VAL A 170 2.75 -2.81 -1.43
N LYS A 171 2.32 -2.46 -0.22
CA LYS A 171 2.21 -3.39 0.90
C LYS A 171 1.29 -4.56 0.57
N SER A 172 0.07 -4.29 0.06
CA SER A 172 -0.86 -5.35 -0.35
C SER A 172 -0.26 -6.23 -1.43
N ALA A 173 0.39 -5.65 -2.44
CA ALA A 173 1.04 -6.41 -3.50
C ALA A 173 2.10 -7.40 -2.98
N VAL A 174 2.83 -7.06 -1.92
CA VAL A 174 3.81 -7.94 -1.27
C VAL A 174 3.13 -8.98 -0.40
N LEU A 175 2.14 -8.58 0.39
CA LEU A 175 1.47 -9.47 1.33
C LEU A 175 0.51 -10.46 0.66
N ASP A 176 0.05 -10.16 -0.56
CA ASP A 176 -0.82 -11.03 -1.37
C ASP A 176 -0.02 -12.04 -2.22
N THR A 177 1.27 -12.18 -2.00
CA THR A 177 2.11 -13.18 -2.71
C THR A 177 2.01 -14.58 -2.12
N TRP A 178 1.37 -14.73 -0.95
CA TRP A 178 1.11 -16.02 -0.28
C TRP A 178 -0.37 -16.18 0.08
#